data_11d168876a4a747bcf56ca775b2403d9
#
_entry.id   11d168876a4a747bcf56ca775b2403d9
#
_cell.length_a   1.000
_cell.length_b   1.000
_cell.length_c   1.000
_cell.angle_alpha   90.00
_cell.angle_beta   90.00
_cell.angle_gamma   90.00
#
_symmetry.space_group_name_H-M   'P 1'
#
loop_
_entity.id
_entity.type
_entity.pdbx_description
1 polymer ?
#
loop_
_entity_poly.entity_id
_entity_poly.type
_entity_poly.pdbx_seq_one_letter_code
_entity_poly.pdbx_strand_id
1 'polypeptide(L)'
;MSEQMLENGLLYGLKMPSSYTSLEEQSIKTINESLKHYPSASKLFQMLQEDEETNTLLSLANYIAVRKLGYNDHGPIHARIVTANGMKLLRIILDSKDVQLDSVHGLGMTEDDAHLIVLAACFLHDIGNAVHREEHEVFSVLYSKLILERLLPALYPDVKKRTVVIEQILHAIYAHDVGQDALTIESAIVVIADGCDITKGRGRLSYDLGKHDIHSISALSIESVDIRKGKTKLIEIMVNMSNSAGIYQVQETLGNKVARSPLRDHVEIVATLQPSKTPSELQVVDRIVFSDGKYKNC
;
A
#
# COMPACT_ATOMS: atom_id res chain seq x y z
N MET A 1 -21.31 0.94 -25.21
CA MET A 1 -21.49 1.59 -23.87
C MET A 1 -20.47 2.71 -23.81
N SER A 2 -20.84 3.92 -23.41
CA SER A 2 -19.86 5.00 -23.25
C SER A 2 -19.01 4.73 -21.99
N GLU A 3 -17.73 5.14 -22.01
CA GLU A 3 -16.78 5.07 -20.87
C GLU A 3 -17.43 5.56 -19.56
N GLN A 4 -18.12 6.68 -19.62
CA GLN A 4 -18.87 7.26 -18.50
C GLN A 4 -19.96 6.33 -17.91
N MET A 5 -20.53 5.42 -18.70
CA MET A 5 -21.51 4.43 -18.18
C MET A 5 -20.84 3.27 -17.44
N LEU A 6 -19.62 2.86 -17.82
CA LEU A 6 -18.86 1.86 -17.09
C LEU A 6 -18.38 2.41 -15.74
N GLU A 7 -17.74 3.57 -15.73
CA GLU A 7 -17.29 4.20 -14.48
C GLU A 7 -18.43 4.54 -13.53
N ASN A 8 -19.49 5.17 -14.04
CA ASN A 8 -20.67 5.50 -13.23
C ASN A 8 -21.44 4.23 -12.77
N GLY A 9 -21.41 3.15 -13.54
CA GLY A 9 -22.06 1.89 -13.19
C GLY A 9 -21.34 1.11 -12.11
N LEU A 10 -19.99 1.07 -12.13
CA LEU A 10 -19.17 0.33 -11.17
C LEU A 10 -19.19 0.95 -9.77
N LEU A 11 -19.21 2.28 -9.69
CA LEU A 11 -19.16 3.02 -8.43
C LEU A 11 -20.42 3.85 -8.18
N TYR A 12 -21.52 3.57 -8.89
CA TYR A 12 -22.78 4.33 -8.77
C TYR A 12 -23.25 4.45 -7.32
N GLY A 13 -23.41 5.67 -6.85
CA GLY A 13 -23.86 5.98 -5.49
C GLY A 13 -22.79 5.87 -4.40
N LEU A 14 -21.52 5.54 -4.74
CA LEU A 14 -20.40 5.64 -3.80
C LEU A 14 -19.73 7.01 -3.93
N LYS A 15 -19.86 7.82 -2.89
CA LYS A 15 -19.12 9.09 -2.80
C LYS A 15 -17.90 8.85 -1.91
N MET A 16 -16.71 8.95 -2.50
CA MET A 16 -15.46 8.89 -1.74
C MET A 16 -15.38 10.05 -0.74
N PRO A 17 -14.94 9.79 0.50
CA PRO A 17 -14.71 10.86 1.47
C PRO A 17 -13.70 11.88 0.95
N SER A 18 -13.96 13.16 1.12
CA SER A 18 -13.06 14.24 0.66
C SER A 18 -11.65 14.14 1.24
N SER A 19 -11.52 13.66 2.48
CA SER A 19 -10.22 13.42 3.10
C SER A 19 -9.41 12.32 2.37
N TYR A 20 -10.10 11.33 1.80
CA TYR A 20 -9.45 10.22 1.10
C TYR A 20 -9.04 10.63 -0.32
N THR A 21 -9.87 11.40 -1.03
CA THR A 21 -9.49 11.98 -2.33
C THR A 21 -8.37 13.01 -2.20
N SER A 22 -8.36 13.81 -1.14
CA SER A 22 -7.24 14.71 -0.85
C SER A 22 -5.93 13.97 -0.55
N LEU A 23 -6.01 12.82 0.12
CA LEU A 23 -4.84 11.96 0.35
C LEU A 23 -4.34 11.35 -0.97
N GLU A 24 -5.23 10.98 -1.89
CA GLU A 24 -4.87 10.53 -3.23
C GLU A 24 -4.08 11.60 -4.01
N GLU A 25 -4.57 12.84 -4.03
CA GLU A 25 -3.89 13.97 -4.70
C GLU A 25 -2.48 14.19 -4.12
N GLN A 26 -2.34 14.15 -2.81
CA GLN A 26 -1.05 14.25 -2.13
C GLN A 26 -0.13 13.04 -2.49
N SER A 27 -0.71 11.86 -2.62
CA SER A 27 0.02 10.65 -2.99
C SER A 27 0.58 10.73 -4.40
N ILE A 28 -0.21 11.17 -5.38
CA ILE A 28 0.26 11.40 -6.76
C ILE A 28 1.42 12.40 -6.79
N LYS A 29 1.31 13.49 -6.03
CA LYS A 29 2.39 14.47 -5.91
C LYS A 29 3.65 13.84 -5.32
N THR A 30 3.52 13.07 -4.25
CA THR A 30 4.64 12.37 -3.60
C THR A 30 5.33 11.39 -4.56
N ILE A 31 4.55 10.62 -5.34
CA ILE A 31 5.08 9.69 -6.34
C ILE A 31 5.89 10.45 -7.38
N ASN A 32 5.32 11.50 -7.98
CA ASN A 32 5.98 12.29 -9.02
C ASN A 32 7.29 12.94 -8.51
N GLU A 33 7.29 13.46 -7.28
CA GLU A 33 8.49 14.02 -6.64
C GLU A 33 9.56 12.95 -6.42
N SER A 34 9.17 11.76 -5.98
CA SER A 34 10.08 10.63 -5.76
C SER A 34 10.71 10.11 -7.05
N LEU A 35 9.98 10.15 -8.16
CA LEU A 35 10.41 9.62 -9.45
C LEU A 35 11.19 10.62 -10.31
N LYS A 36 11.39 11.85 -9.86
CA LYS A 36 12.00 12.93 -10.65
C LYS A 36 13.36 12.57 -11.28
N HIS A 37 14.14 11.72 -10.62
CA HIS A 37 15.48 11.29 -11.07
C HIS A 37 15.53 9.83 -11.57
N TYR A 38 14.38 9.17 -11.73
CA TYR A 38 14.24 7.78 -12.09
C TYR A 38 13.36 7.64 -13.35
N PRO A 39 13.97 7.78 -14.54
CA PRO A 39 13.22 7.95 -15.79
C PRO A 39 12.41 6.72 -16.19
N SER A 40 12.91 5.49 -15.94
CA SER A 40 12.18 4.27 -16.29
C SER A 40 10.97 4.08 -15.38
N ALA A 41 11.14 4.29 -14.07
CA ALA A 41 10.05 4.24 -13.11
C ALA A 41 9.00 5.33 -13.37
N SER A 42 9.44 6.57 -13.66
CA SER A 42 8.54 7.68 -14.04
C SER A 42 7.73 7.36 -15.28
N LYS A 43 8.37 6.81 -16.32
CA LYS A 43 7.70 6.43 -17.56
C LYS A 43 6.70 5.30 -17.35
N LEU A 44 7.05 4.27 -16.55
CA LEU A 44 6.11 3.20 -16.22
C LEU A 44 4.90 3.73 -15.45
N PHE A 45 5.11 4.64 -14.49
CA PHE A 45 4.00 5.24 -13.74
C PHE A 45 3.02 5.97 -14.67
N GLN A 46 3.53 6.75 -15.61
CA GLN A 46 2.69 7.39 -16.64
C GLN A 46 1.91 6.36 -17.46
N MET A 47 2.60 5.30 -17.94
CA MET A 47 1.96 4.23 -18.73
C MET A 47 0.85 3.54 -17.96
N LEU A 48 1.06 3.19 -16.67
CA LEU A 48 0.04 2.55 -15.83
C LEU A 48 -1.16 3.46 -15.57
N GLN A 49 -0.95 4.77 -15.40
CA GLN A 49 -2.04 5.72 -15.22
C GLN A 49 -2.90 5.91 -16.49
N GLU A 50 -2.28 5.78 -17.67
CA GLU A 50 -2.94 5.93 -18.96
C GLU A 50 -3.51 4.61 -19.50
N ASP A 51 -3.18 3.47 -18.88
CA ASP A 51 -3.57 2.13 -19.35
C ASP A 51 -5.01 1.80 -18.96
N GLU A 52 -5.91 1.78 -19.97
CA GLU A 52 -7.34 1.54 -19.78
C GLU A 52 -7.64 0.18 -19.14
N GLU A 53 -6.89 -0.88 -19.53
CA GLU A 53 -7.08 -2.23 -18.96
C GLU A 53 -6.77 -2.23 -17.46
N THR A 54 -5.63 -1.66 -17.07
CA THR A 54 -5.21 -1.55 -15.67
C THR A 54 -6.23 -0.76 -14.84
N ASN A 55 -6.67 0.40 -15.33
CA ASN A 55 -7.64 1.24 -14.62
C ASN A 55 -9.02 0.57 -14.51
N THR A 56 -9.43 -0.17 -15.54
CA THR A 56 -10.68 -0.94 -15.52
C THR A 56 -10.61 -2.07 -14.50
N LEU A 57 -9.50 -2.81 -14.44
CA LEU A 57 -9.31 -3.89 -13.48
C LEU A 57 -9.26 -3.37 -12.04
N LEU A 58 -8.58 -2.26 -11.76
CA LEU A 58 -8.59 -1.61 -10.44
C LEU A 58 -10.01 -1.18 -10.03
N SER A 59 -10.80 -0.66 -10.98
CA SER A 59 -12.19 -0.27 -10.72
C SER A 59 -13.08 -1.50 -10.44
N LEU A 60 -12.86 -2.61 -11.15
CA LEU A 60 -13.55 -3.89 -10.91
C LEU A 60 -13.12 -4.51 -9.57
N ALA A 61 -11.85 -4.46 -9.22
CA ALA A 61 -11.34 -4.89 -7.92
C ALA A 61 -12.08 -4.17 -6.78
N ASN A 62 -12.23 -2.86 -6.91
CA ASN A 62 -12.99 -2.07 -5.93
C ASN A 62 -14.49 -2.41 -5.92
N TYR A 63 -15.08 -2.64 -7.09
CA TYR A 63 -16.49 -3.07 -7.17
C TYR A 63 -16.72 -4.40 -6.42
N ILE A 64 -15.87 -5.40 -6.61
CA ILE A 64 -15.98 -6.69 -5.92
C ILE A 64 -15.72 -6.52 -4.42
N ALA A 65 -14.61 -5.88 -4.03
CA ALA A 65 -14.23 -5.73 -2.64
C ALA A 65 -15.26 -4.92 -1.85
N VAL A 66 -15.64 -3.75 -2.33
CA VAL A 66 -16.52 -2.83 -1.60
C VAL A 66 -17.99 -3.19 -1.77
N ARG A 67 -18.46 -3.31 -3.03
CA ARG A 67 -19.90 -3.48 -3.30
C ARG A 67 -20.41 -4.88 -3.02
N LYS A 68 -19.62 -5.92 -3.26
CA LYS A 68 -20.05 -7.30 -3.09
C LYS A 68 -19.70 -7.87 -1.73
N LEU A 69 -18.52 -7.52 -1.19
CA LEU A 69 -18.01 -8.10 0.03
C LEU A 69 -18.01 -7.14 1.24
N GLY A 70 -18.25 -5.84 1.01
CA GLY A 70 -18.25 -4.82 2.06
C GLY A 70 -16.87 -4.61 2.68
N TYR A 71 -15.79 -4.89 1.96
CA TYR A 71 -14.42 -4.57 2.39
C TYR A 71 -14.11 -3.09 2.17
N ASN A 72 -12.96 -2.64 2.67
CA ASN A 72 -12.41 -1.31 2.44
C ASN A 72 -12.06 -1.12 0.95
N ASP A 73 -11.67 0.10 0.56
CA ASP A 73 -11.21 0.39 -0.80
C ASP A 73 -9.99 -0.45 -1.19
N HIS A 74 -10.05 -1.09 -2.35
CA HIS A 74 -8.99 -1.86 -3.01
C HIS A 74 -8.83 -1.44 -4.48
N GLY A 75 -9.24 -0.21 -4.78
CA GLY A 75 -9.27 0.34 -6.13
C GLY A 75 -8.16 1.34 -6.42
N PRO A 76 -8.38 2.23 -7.42
CA PRO A 76 -7.36 3.16 -7.90
C PRO A 76 -6.79 4.09 -6.83
N ILE A 77 -7.62 4.54 -5.86
CA ILE A 77 -7.17 5.44 -4.79
C ILE A 77 -6.21 4.71 -3.86
N HIS A 78 -6.58 3.52 -3.40
CA HIS A 78 -5.73 2.66 -2.59
C HIS A 78 -4.39 2.38 -3.28
N ALA A 79 -4.41 1.96 -4.54
CA ALA A 79 -3.21 1.69 -5.32
C ALA A 79 -2.22 2.88 -5.35
N ARG A 80 -2.73 4.12 -5.49
CA ARG A 80 -1.91 5.34 -5.49
C ARG A 80 -1.35 5.67 -4.10
N ILE A 81 -2.15 5.49 -3.05
CA ILE A 81 -1.70 5.72 -1.67
C ILE A 81 -0.60 4.72 -1.30
N VAL A 82 -0.81 3.43 -1.60
CA VAL A 82 0.19 2.38 -1.35
C VAL A 82 1.47 2.65 -2.13
N THR A 83 1.37 3.07 -3.40
CA THR A 83 2.54 3.46 -4.19
C THR A 83 3.30 4.62 -3.55
N ALA A 84 2.62 5.66 -3.08
CA ALA A 84 3.27 6.78 -2.40
C ALA A 84 3.96 6.34 -1.10
N ASN A 85 3.33 5.45 -0.33
CA ASN A 85 3.92 4.88 0.88
C ASN A 85 5.17 4.05 0.54
N GLY A 86 5.12 3.24 -0.51
CA GLY A 86 6.26 2.48 -1.02
C GLY A 86 7.42 3.38 -1.43
N MET A 87 7.16 4.48 -2.12
CA MET A 87 8.19 5.45 -2.50
C MET A 87 8.84 6.14 -1.28
N LYS A 88 8.05 6.47 -0.24
CA LYS A 88 8.60 7.03 1.01
C LYS A 88 9.52 6.03 1.72
N LEU A 89 9.08 4.78 1.85
CA LEU A 89 9.88 3.71 2.46
C LEU A 89 11.18 3.46 1.69
N LEU A 90 11.08 3.33 0.36
CA LEU A 90 12.24 3.11 -0.51
C LEU A 90 13.27 4.24 -0.37
N ARG A 91 12.83 5.49 -0.35
CA ARG A 91 13.71 6.65 -0.15
C ARG A 91 14.45 6.58 1.19
N ILE A 92 13.76 6.26 2.29
CA ILE A 92 14.41 6.14 3.62
C ILE A 92 15.47 5.05 3.59
N ILE A 93 15.22 3.94 2.93
CA ILE A 93 16.17 2.83 2.79
C ILE A 93 17.38 3.24 1.96
N LEU A 94 17.17 3.88 0.80
CA LEU A 94 18.27 4.37 -0.06
C LEU A 94 19.12 5.44 0.61
N ASP A 95 18.52 6.32 1.41
CA ASP A 95 19.23 7.34 2.20
C ASP A 95 20.02 6.71 3.38
N SER A 96 19.80 5.43 3.66
CA SER A 96 20.51 4.65 4.69
C SER A 96 21.51 3.69 4.03
N LYS A 97 22.55 3.33 4.77
CA LYS A 97 23.47 2.25 4.36
C LYS A 97 23.23 0.95 5.14
N ASP A 98 22.23 0.96 6.02
CA ASP A 98 21.99 -0.15 6.96
C ASP A 98 21.23 -1.31 6.34
N VAL A 99 20.46 -1.02 5.28
CA VAL A 99 19.63 -1.99 4.55
C VAL A 99 19.96 -1.94 3.06
N GLN A 100 20.23 -3.08 2.46
CA GLN A 100 20.60 -3.20 1.05
C GLN A 100 19.43 -3.79 0.26
N LEU A 101 19.07 -3.13 -0.85
CA LEU A 101 18.06 -3.62 -1.78
C LEU A 101 18.56 -4.85 -2.53
N ASP A 102 17.74 -5.90 -2.59
CA ASP A 102 18.10 -7.16 -3.27
C ASP A 102 18.27 -6.95 -4.77
N SER A 103 17.43 -6.14 -5.41
CA SER A 103 17.56 -5.82 -6.83
C SER A 103 18.89 -5.15 -7.16
N VAL A 104 19.34 -4.21 -6.33
CA VAL A 104 20.57 -3.44 -6.57
C VAL A 104 21.81 -4.25 -6.20
N HIS A 105 21.87 -4.79 -4.98
CA HIS A 105 23.07 -5.42 -4.44
C HIS A 105 23.15 -6.92 -4.78
N GLY A 106 22.01 -7.60 -4.86
CA GLY A 106 21.97 -9.04 -5.18
C GLY A 106 21.91 -9.32 -6.67
N LEU A 107 21.19 -8.51 -7.46
CA LEU A 107 20.95 -8.74 -8.88
C LEU A 107 21.68 -7.75 -9.80
N GLY A 108 22.43 -6.78 -9.26
CA GLY A 108 23.21 -5.81 -10.03
C GLY A 108 22.38 -4.83 -10.86
N MET A 109 21.16 -4.54 -10.39
CA MET A 109 20.26 -3.56 -11.02
C MET A 109 20.57 -2.15 -10.53
N THR A 110 19.93 -1.16 -11.14
CA THR A 110 20.03 0.25 -10.76
C THR A 110 18.98 0.65 -9.74
N GLU A 111 19.15 1.80 -9.09
CA GLU A 111 18.12 2.38 -8.24
C GLU A 111 16.83 2.74 -9.02
N ASP A 112 16.93 3.08 -10.31
CA ASP A 112 15.77 3.30 -11.19
C ASP A 112 14.98 2.01 -11.37
N ASP A 113 15.67 0.87 -11.54
CA ASP A 113 15.03 -0.45 -11.59
C ASP A 113 14.33 -0.79 -10.26
N ALA A 114 14.96 -0.49 -9.12
CA ALA A 114 14.35 -0.70 -7.79
C ALA A 114 13.09 0.17 -7.58
N HIS A 115 13.13 1.44 -8.00
CA HIS A 115 11.95 2.30 -7.97
C HIS A 115 10.82 1.76 -8.85
N LEU A 116 11.15 1.28 -10.05
CA LEU A 116 10.19 0.70 -10.96
C LEU A 116 9.56 -0.58 -10.38
N ILE A 117 10.35 -1.47 -9.75
CA ILE A 117 9.87 -2.70 -9.13
C ILE A 117 8.89 -2.36 -8.00
N VAL A 118 9.28 -1.53 -7.05
CA VAL A 118 8.43 -1.17 -5.91
C VAL A 118 7.17 -0.44 -6.36
N LEU A 119 7.30 0.51 -7.30
CA LEU A 119 6.18 1.25 -7.87
C LEU A 119 5.16 0.32 -8.53
N ALA A 120 5.60 -0.55 -9.44
CA ALA A 120 4.71 -1.44 -10.17
C ALA A 120 4.03 -2.43 -9.23
N ALA A 121 4.77 -3.00 -8.28
CA ALA A 121 4.21 -3.92 -7.32
C ALA A 121 3.17 -3.24 -6.42
N CYS A 122 3.46 -2.05 -5.87
CA CYS A 122 2.49 -1.27 -5.09
C CYS A 122 1.24 -0.89 -5.89
N PHE A 123 1.40 -0.55 -7.18
CA PHE A 123 0.27 -0.12 -8.01
C PHE A 123 -0.65 -1.27 -8.42
N LEU A 124 -0.10 -2.48 -8.61
CA LEU A 124 -0.79 -3.63 -9.17
C LEU A 124 -1.16 -4.72 -8.14
N HIS A 125 -0.74 -4.59 -6.86
CA HIS A 125 -0.84 -5.69 -5.88
C HIS A 125 -2.26 -6.24 -5.70
N ASP A 126 -3.27 -5.39 -5.79
CA ASP A 126 -4.68 -5.70 -5.47
C ASP A 126 -5.59 -5.92 -6.69
N ILE A 127 -5.06 -5.80 -7.91
CA ILE A 127 -5.82 -5.89 -9.17
C ILE A 127 -6.55 -7.24 -9.32
N GLY A 128 -6.08 -8.30 -8.68
CA GLY A 128 -6.69 -9.62 -8.65
C GLY A 128 -8.01 -9.68 -7.89
N ASN A 129 -8.30 -8.72 -7.02
CA ASN A 129 -9.63 -8.59 -6.42
C ASN A 129 -10.74 -8.42 -7.48
N ALA A 130 -10.41 -8.06 -8.71
CA ALA A 130 -11.37 -8.04 -9.83
C ALA A 130 -11.97 -9.43 -10.13
N VAL A 131 -11.27 -10.50 -9.76
CA VAL A 131 -11.78 -11.88 -9.85
C VAL A 131 -12.46 -12.28 -8.54
N HIS A 132 -11.71 -12.28 -7.44
CA HIS A 132 -12.21 -12.65 -6.11
C HIS A 132 -11.24 -12.15 -5.03
N ARG A 133 -11.75 -12.00 -3.79
CA ARG A 133 -10.91 -11.63 -2.65
C ARG A 133 -10.01 -12.78 -2.18
N GLU A 134 -10.55 -14.00 -2.16
CA GLU A 134 -9.73 -15.18 -1.85
C GLU A 134 -8.73 -15.41 -2.98
N GLU A 135 -7.47 -15.64 -2.65
CA GLU A 135 -6.35 -15.84 -3.59
C GLU A 135 -6.13 -14.64 -4.55
N HIS A 136 -6.56 -13.43 -4.15
CA HIS A 136 -6.41 -12.24 -5.00
C HIS A 136 -4.94 -11.95 -5.34
N GLU A 137 -3.99 -12.31 -4.48
CA GLU A 137 -2.56 -12.20 -4.72
C GLU A 137 -2.12 -13.05 -5.92
N VAL A 138 -2.69 -14.25 -6.09
CA VAL A 138 -2.42 -15.11 -7.25
C VAL A 138 -3.01 -14.52 -8.53
N PHE A 139 -4.26 -14.03 -8.47
CA PHE A 139 -4.88 -13.36 -9.61
C PHE A 139 -4.18 -12.03 -9.93
N SER A 140 -3.68 -11.31 -8.92
CA SER A 140 -2.88 -10.10 -9.13
C SER A 140 -1.59 -10.41 -9.89
N VAL A 141 -0.90 -11.50 -9.55
CA VAL A 141 0.30 -11.97 -10.28
C VAL A 141 -0.05 -12.27 -11.74
N LEU A 142 -1.14 -12.98 -12.01
CA LEU A 142 -1.55 -13.34 -13.37
C LEU A 142 -1.86 -12.11 -14.24
N TYR A 143 -2.68 -11.19 -13.74
CA TYR A 143 -3.01 -9.95 -14.46
C TYR A 143 -1.81 -9.04 -14.63
N SER A 144 -1.02 -8.86 -13.56
CA SER A 144 0.17 -8.01 -13.61
C SER A 144 1.18 -8.52 -14.61
N LYS A 145 1.37 -9.85 -14.72
CA LYS A 145 2.26 -10.44 -15.73
C LYS A 145 1.85 -10.04 -17.14
N LEU A 146 0.56 -10.16 -17.49
CA LEU A 146 0.05 -9.79 -18.82
C LEU A 146 0.25 -8.29 -19.11
N ILE A 147 -0.04 -7.42 -18.14
CA ILE A 147 0.14 -5.98 -18.25
C ILE A 147 1.63 -5.65 -18.44
N LEU A 148 2.50 -6.21 -17.61
CA LEU A 148 3.94 -5.94 -17.64
C LEU A 148 4.61 -6.48 -18.91
N GLU A 149 4.19 -7.65 -19.44
CA GLU A 149 4.67 -8.18 -20.71
C GLU A 149 4.30 -7.28 -21.90
N ARG A 150 3.21 -6.52 -21.79
CA ARG A 150 2.77 -5.54 -22.80
C ARG A 150 3.50 -4.19 -22.67
N LEU A 151 3.71 -3.71 -21.44
CA LEU A 151 4.25 -2.37 -21.21
C LEU A 151 5.79 -2.32 -21.17
N LEU A 152 6.45 -3.28 -20.52
CA LEU A 152 7.88 -3.22 -20.24
C LEU A 152 8.81 -3.42 -21.46
N PRO A 153 8.43 -4.02 -22.60
CA PRO A 153 9.30 -4.05 -23.76
C PRO A 153 9.76 -2.67 -24.25
N ALA A 154 8.95 -1.62 -24.02
CA ALA A 154 9.30 -0.24 -24.36
C ALA A 154 10.41 0.34 -23.46
N LEU A 155 10.58 -0.18 -22.25
CA LEU A 155 11.57 0.28 -21.25
C LEU A 155 12.79 -0.66 -21.20
N TYR A 156 12.55 -1.95 -21.34
CA TYR A 156 13.55 -3.01 -21.27
C TYR A 156 13.51 -3.88 -22.53
N PRO A 157 14.22 -3.48 -23.62
CA PRO A 157 14.31 -4.29 -24.84
C PRO A 157 15.03 -5.63 -24.60
N ASP A 158 16.02 -5.67 -23.69
CA ASP A 158 16.70 -6.90 -23.31
C ASP A 158 15.78 -7.83 -22.56
N VAL A 159 15.54 -9.02 -23.12
CA VAL A 159 14.61 -10.02 -22.59
C VAL A 159 15.03 -10.51 -21.20
N LYS A 160 16.34 -10.75 -21.00
CA LYS A 160 16.86 -11.28 -19.73
C LYS A 160 16.62 -10.28 -18.59
N LYS A 161 17.00 -9.00 -18.79
CA LYS A 161 16.78 -7.94 -17.79
C LYS A 161 15.28 -7.76 -17.54
N ARG A 162 14.48 -7.69 -18.60
CA ARG A 162 13.01 -7.55 -18.49
C ARG A 162 12.38 -8.69 -17.69
N THR A 163 12.80 -9.93 -17.93
CA THR A 163 12.30 -11.09 -17.16
C THR A 163 12.63 -10.95 -15.69
N VAL A 164 13.86 -10.57 -15.32
CA VAL A 164 14.23 -10.37 -13.91
C VAL A 164 13.38 -9.27 -13.28
N VAL A 165 13.18 -8.14 -13.95
CA VAL A 165 12.33 -7.04 -13.44
C VAL A 165 10.90 -7.52 -13.22
N ILE A 166 10.31 -8.23 -14.18
CA ILE A 166 8.94 -8.77 -14.06
C ILE A 166 8.85 -9.71 -12.86
N GLU A 167 9.75 -10.68 -12.74
CA GLU A 167 9.66 -11.67 -11.67
C GLU A 167 9.87 -11.05 -10.28
N GLN A 168 10.69 -10.00 -10.14
CA GLN A 168 10.81 -9.24 -8.88
C GLN A 168 9.51 -8.50 -8.53
N ILE A 169 8.82 -7.91 -9.52
CA ILE A 169 7.52 -7.27 -9.32
C ILE A 169 6.47 -8.31 -8.89
N LEU A 170 6.41 -9.45 -9.60
CA LEU A 170 5.43 -10.51 -9.32
C LEU A 170 5.67 -11.15 -7.95
N HIS A 171 6.93 -11.34 -7.53
CA HIS A 171 7.26 -11.78 -6.18
C HIS A 171 6.71 -10.80 -5.12
N ALA A 172 6.93 -9.51 -5.30
CA ALA A 172 6.47 -8.51 -4.35
C ALA A 172 4.92 -8.43 -4.31
N ILE A 173 4.25 -8.60 -5.45
CA ILE A 173 2.79 -8.71 -5.52
C ILE A 173 2.30 -9.95 -4.76
N TYR A 174 2.90 -11.12 -5.02
CA TYR A 174 2.49 -12.36 -4.36
C TYR A 174 2.64 -12.31 -2.84
N ALA A 175 3.73 -11.70 -2.36
CA ALA A 175 4.07 -11.65 -0.96
C ALA A 175 3.32 -10.58 -0.15
N HIS A 176 2.44 -9.75 -0.78
CA HIS A 176 1.87 -8.58 -0.08
C HIS A 176 0.82 -8.95 0.97
N ASP A 177 0.10 -10.07 0.80
CA ASP A 177 -0.95 -10.48 1.75
C ASP A 177 -0.43 -11.39 2.87
N VAL A 178 -1.26 -11.60 3.88
CA VAL A 178 -0.95 -12.24 5.19
C VAL A 178 -0.74 -13.74 5.10
N GLY A 179 -0.48 -14.36 4.04
CA GLY A 179 -0.23 -15.80 3.93
C GLY A 179 1.22 -16.12 3.54
N GLN A 180 1.93 -15.15 2.99
CA GLN A 180 3.22 -15.36 2.36
C GLN A 180 4.29 -14.49 3.01
N ASP A 181 5.51 -15.00 3.07
CA ASP A 181 6.65 -14.23 3.59
C ASP A 181 7.28 -13.39 2.47
N ALA A 182 7.54 -12.12 2.75
CA ALA A 182 8.34 -11.28 1.89
C ALA A 182 9.79 -11.74 1.95
N LEU A 183 10.38 -12.11 0.80
CA LEU A 183 11.74 -12.66 0.75
C LEU A 183 12.79 -11.63 0.33
N THR A 184 12.37 -10.48 -0.19
CA THR A 184 13.26 -9.38 -0.61
C THR A 184 12.90 -8.10 0.11
N ILE A 185 13.84 -7.16 0.17
CA ILE A 185 13.59 -5.84 0.77
C ILE A 185 12.52 -5.08 -0.03
N GLU A 186 12.53 -5.19 -1.36
CA GLU A 186 11.50 -4.59 -2.22
C GLU A 186 10.11 -5.14 -1.92
N SER A 187 9.97 -6.47 -1.74
CA SER A 187 8.68 -7.06 -1.35
C SER A 187 8.25 -6.64 0.05
N ALA A 188 9.18 -6.52 1.01
CA ALA A 188 8.90 -6.00 2.35
C ALA A 188 8.38 -4.56 2.31
N ILE A 189 8.93 -3.72 1.42
CA ILE A 189 8.44 -2.35 1.22
C ILE A 189 6.96 -2.38 0.78
N VAL A 190 6.60 -3.24 -0.17
CA VAL A 190 5.21 -3.35 -0.68
C VAL A 190 4.26 -3.80 0.43
N VAL A 191 4.62 -4.85 1.18
CA VAL A 191 3.85 -5.37 2.32
C VAL A 191 3.55 -4.30 3.36
N ILE A 192 4.58 -3.53 3.75
CA ILE A 192 4.46 -2.48 4.76
C ILE A 192 3.70 -1.27 4.21
N ALA A 193 3.94 -0.90 2.94
CA ALA A 193 3.26 0.21 2.29
C ALA A 193 1.74 0.02 2.22
N ASP A 194 1.30 -1.20 1.87
CA ASP A 194 -0.11 -1.57 1.90
C ASP A 194 -0.67 -1.54 3.34
N GLY A 195 0.07 -2.11 4.31
CA GLY A 195 -0.28 -2.04 5.73
C GLY A 195 -0.45 -0.62 6.28
N CYS A 196 0.14 0.38 5.64
CA CYS A 196 0.03 1.79 6.05
C CYS A 196 -1.25 2.48 5.55
N ASP A 197 -2.00 1.93 4.60
CA ASP A 197 -3.27 2.52 4.17
C ASP A 197 -4.44 2.00 5.01
N ILE A 198 -4.47 2.42 6.27
CA ILE A 198 -5.47 2.03 7.29
C ILE A 198 -6.29 3.23 7.79
N THR A 199 -6.27 4.35 7.08
CA THR A 199 -6.95 5.58 7.53
C THR A 199 -8.48 5.47 7.45
N LYS A 200 -9.17 6.30 8.26
CA LYS A 200 -10.64 6.38 8.30
C LYS A 200 -11.28 6.65 6.94
N GLY A 201 -10.56 7.28 6.02
CA GLY A 201 -11.04 7.53 4.65
C GLY A 201 -11.28 6.24 3.90
N ARG A 202 -10.34 5.27 4.01
CA ARG A 202 -10.47 3.94 3.42
C ARG A 202 -11.59 3.12 4.05
N GLY A 203 -11.71 3.15 5.38
CA GLY A 203 -12.72 2.36 6.13
C GLY A 203 -14.14 2.94 6.05
N ARG A 204 -14.30 4.19 5.64
CA ARG A 204 -15.59 4.86 5.65
C ARG A 204 -16.61 4.22 4.69
N LEU A 205 -16.17 3.79 3.53
CA LEU A 205 -17.06 3.19 2.52
C LEU A 205 -17.73 1.92 3.02
N SER A 206 -16.97 0.99 3.58
CA SER A 206 -17.53 -0.26 4.11
C SER A 206 -18.52 -0.01 5.25
N TYR A 207 -18.21 0.95 6.13
CA TYR A 207 -19.10 1.37 7.20
C TYR A 207 -20.42 1.95 6.68
N ASP A 208 -20.36 2.86 5.72
CA ASP A 208 -21.55 3.49 5.12
C ASP A 208 -22.42 2.49 4.33
N LEU A 209 -21.84 1.39 3.88
CA LEU A 209 -22.54 0.26 3.26
C LEU A 209 -23.12 -0.75 4.27
N GLY A 210 -23.02 -0.47 5.58
CA GLY A 210 -23.63 -1.25 6.64
C GLY A 210 -22.76 -2.35 7.24
N LYS A 211 -21.44 -2.38 6.95
CA LYS A 211 -20.50 -3.30 7.60
C LYS A 211 -20.04 -2.69 8.92
N HIS A 212 -20.61 -3.14 10.02
CA HIS A 212 -20.33 -2.64 11.37
C HIS A 212 -19.57 -3.68 12.22
N ASP A 213 -18.46 -4.17 11.69
CA ASP A 213 -17.55 -5.06 12.39
C ASP A 213 -16.34 -4.32 12.99
N ILE A 214 -15.50 -5.05 13.72
CA ILE A 214 -14.31 -4.47 14.36
C ILE A 214 -13.34 -3.87 13.33
N HIS A 215 -13.25 -4.44 12.12
CA HIS A 215 -12.38 -3.92 11.08
C HIS A 215 -12.82 -2.54 10.60
N SER A 216 -14.10 -2.35 10.30
CA SER A 216 -14.64 -1.05 9.85
C SER A 216 -14.63 -0.02 10.98
N ILE A 217 -15.01 -0.39 12.21
CA ILE A 217 -15.03 0.51 13.37
C ILE A 217 -13.62 0.97 13.74
N SER A 218 -12.66 0.04 13.79
CA SER A 218 -11.28 0.39 14.14
C SER A 218 -10.59 1.23 13.06
N ALA A 219 -10.88 0.98 11.78
CA ALA A 219 -10.36 1.81 10.68
C ALA A 219 -10.86 3.27 10.78
N LEU A 220 -12.11 3.49 11.20
CA LEU A 220 -12.65 4.85 11.43
C LEU A 220 -11.91 5.61 12.52
N SER A 221 -11.18 4.91 13.39
CA SER A 221 -10.42 5.51 14.48
C SER A 221 -9.03 6.00 14.07
N ILE A 222 -8.55 5.70 12.87
CA ILE A 222 -7.24 6.12 12.38
C ILE A 222 -7.37 7.45 11.64
N GLU A 223 -6.79 8.50 12.21
CA GLU A 223 -6.82 9.85 11.63
C GLU A 223 -5.77 10.03 10.54
N SER A 224 -4.54 9.57 10.80
CA SER A 224 -3.42 9.66 9.85
C SER A 224 -2.36 8.61 10.11
N VAL A 225 -1.65 8.26 9.05
CA VAL A 225 -0.42 7.46 9.08
C VAL A 225 0.67 8.25 8.38
N ASP A 226 1.82 8.42 9.05
CA ASP A 226 2.99 9.11 8.51
C ASP A 226 4.22 8.21 8.58
N ILE A 227 4.95 8.13 7.47
CA ILE A 227 6.17 7.32 7.32
C ILE A 227 7.35 8.28 7.27
N ARG A 228 8.28 8.10 8.19
CA ARG A 228 9.45 8.97 8.30
C ARG A 228 10.71 8.22 8.75
N LYS A 229 11.87 8.86 8.60
CA LYS A 229 13.11 8.38 9.18
C LYS A 229 12.99 8.39 10.71
N GLY A 230 13.22 7.24 11.32
CA GLY A 230 13.14 7.08 12.76
C GLY A 230 14.40 7.54 13.49
N LYS A 231 14.28 7.62 14.82
CA LYS A 231 15.42 7.93 15.72
C LYS A 231 16.01 6.67 16.35
N THR A 232 15.16 5.70 16.64
CA THR A 232 15.51 4.42 17.30
C THR A 232 15.73 3.32 16.28
N LYS A 233 14.84 3.24 15.32
CA LYS A 233 14.92 2.34 14.16
C LYS A 233 15.05 3.19 12.88
N LEU A 234 15.42 2.57 11.78
CA LEU A 234 15.57 3.24 10.50
C LEU A 234 14.28 3.92 10.04
N ILE A 235 13.17 3.23 10.18
CA ILE A 235 11.84 3.65 9.74
C ILE A 235 10.94 3.79 10.97
N GLU A 236 10.29 4.94 11.10
CA GLU A 236 9.23 5.18 12.08
C GLU A 236 7.90 5.40 11.35
N ILE A 237 6.89 4.60 11.71
CA ILE A 237 5.52 4.73 11.21
C ILE A 237 4.67 5.30 12.35
N MET A 238 4.27 6.56 12.19
CA MET A 238 3.43 7.27 13.15
C MET A 238 1.96 7.05 12.80
N VAL A 239 1.18 6.53 13.74
CA VAL A 239 -0.26 6.33 13.61
C VAL A 239 -0.98 7.20 14.62
N ASN A 240 -1.76 8.17 14.14
CA ASN A 240 -2.57 9.01 15.00
C ASN A 240 -4.00 8.48 15.06
N MET A 241 -4.49 8.21 16.26
CA MET A 241 -5.80 7.64 16.51
C MET A 241 -6.71 8.64 17.22
N SER A 242 -8.00 8.63 16.91
CA SER A 242 -9.03 9.41 17.62
C SER A 242 -9.58 8.68 18.85
N ASN A 243 -9.49 7.35 18.89
CA ASN A 243 -9.86 6.52 20.04
C ASN A 243 -9.10 5.18 20.03
N SER A 244 -9.19 4.43 21.14
CA SER A 244 -8.42 3.20 21.35
C SER A 244 -8.78 2.03 20.43
N ALA A 245 -9.91 2.05 19.75
CA ALA A 245 -10.28 0.98 18.80
C ALA A 245 -9.29 0.89 17.63
N GLY A 246 -8.61 2.00 17.28
CA GLY A 246 -7.57 2.03 16.25
C GLY A 246 -6.40 1.08 16.48
N ILE A 247 -6.15 0.68 17.74
CA ILE A 247 -5.11 -0.29 18.11
C ILE A 247 -5.29 -1.61 17.33
N TYR A 248 -6.53 -2.01 17.08
CA TYR A 248 -6.80 -3.21 16.30
C TYR A 248 -6.18 -3.15 14.90
N GLN A 249 -6.32 -2.02 14.19
CA GLN A 249 -5.69 -1.82 12.88
C GLN A 249 -4.16 -1.83 12.96
N VAL A 250 -3.62 -1.22 14.03
CA VAL A 250 -2.18 -1.17 14.25
C VAL A 250 -1.62 -2.58 14.49
N GLN A 251 -2.31 -3.41 15.27
CA GLN A 251 -1.85 -4.76 15.62
C GLN A 251 -2.12 -5.76 14.49
N GLU A 252 -3.37 -5.90 14.09
CA GLU A 252 -3.80 -6.99 13.21
C GLU A 252 -3.51 -6.73 11.74
N THR A 253 -3.40 -5.46 11.34
CA THR A 253 -3.08 -5.11 9.94
C THR A 253 -1.60 -4.76 9.79
N LEU A 254 -1.19 -3.60 10.31
CA LEU A 254 0.15 -3.07 10.09
C LEU A 254 1.24 -3.88 10.83
N GLY A 255 1.01 -4.17 12.11
CA GLY A 255 1.99 -4.86 12.94
C GLY A 255 2.30 -6.27 12.46
N ASN A 256 1.27 -7.04 12.05
CA ASN A 256 1.45 -8.37 11.49
C ASN A 256 2.27 -8.33 10.19
N LYS A 257 2.04 -7.34 9.32
CA LYS A 257 2.80 -7.16 8.08
C LYS A 257 4.26 -6.81 8.35
N VAL A 258 4.53 -5.91 9.28
CA VAL A 258 5.90 -5.57 9.70
C VAL A 258 6.60 -6.79 10.30
N ALA A 259 5.96 -7.52 11.21
CA ALA A 259 6.54 -8.66 11.92
C ALA A 259 7.00 -9.80 10.98
N ARG A 260 6.32 -9.97 9.84
CA ARG A 260 6.59 -11.03 8.85
C ARG A 260 7.51 -10.59 7.72
N SER A 261 8.02 -9.37 7.77
CA SER A 261 8.92 -8.83 6.75
C SER A 261 10.39 -8.86 7.18
N PRO A 262 11.35 -8.93 6.27
CA PRO A 262 12.77 -8.78 6.57
C PRO A 262 13.13 -7.40 7.13
N LEU A 263 12.24 -6.40 7.02
CA LEU A 263 12.40 -5.07 7.62
C LEU A 263 11.95 -4.97 9.08
N ARG A 264 11.45 -6.04 9.71
CA ARG A 264 10.92 -6.02 11.09
C ARG A 264 11.85 -5.40 12.13
N ASP A 265 13.15 -5.64 12.00
CA ASP A 265 14.17 -5.12 12.95
C ASP A 265 14.53 -3.65 12.66
N HIS A 266 14.11 -3.11 11.52
CA HIS A 266 14.38 -1.75 11.06
C HIS A 266 13.17 -0.82 11.17
N VAL A 267 11.99 -1.33 11.55
CA VAL A 267 10.74 -0.56 11.63
C VAL A 267 10.25 -0.46 13.07
N GLU A 268 9.86 0.74 13.46
CA GLU A 268 9.12 1.03 14.69
C GLU A 268 7.75 1.63 14.33
N ILE A 269 6.67 1.12 14.92
CA ILE A 269 5.34 1.70 14.79
C ILE A 269 5.03 2.42 16.09
N VAL A 270 4.67 3.70 16.00
CA VAL A 270 4.30 4.54 17.14
C VAL A 270 2.86 4.98 16.97
N ALA A 271 1.96 4.40 17.75
CA ALA A 271 0.56 4.78 17.77
C ALA A 271 0.27 5.71 18.93
N THR A 272 -0.37 6.85 18.64
CA THR A 272 -0.71 7.87 19.63
C THR A 272 -2.20 8.21 19.56
N LEU A 273 -2.80 8.44 20.72
CA LEU A 273 -4.14 8.97 20.84
C LEU A 273 -4.08 10.49 20.83
N GLN A 274 -4.95 11.13 20.02
CA GLN A 274 -5.16 12.56 20.14
C GLN A 274 -5.89 12.86 21.45
N PRO A 275 -5.52 13.95 22.18
CA PRO A 275 -6.23 14.34 23.37
C PRO A 275 -7.71 14.56 23.07
N SER A 276 -8.59 13.79 23.73
CA SER A 276 -10.03 13.96 23.58
C SER A 276 -10.44 15.35 24.10
N LYS A 277 -11.27 16.06 23.35
CA LYS A 277 -11.88 17.32 23.78
C LYS A 277 -12.97 17.10 24.85
N THR A 278 -13.38 15.85 25.08
CA THR A 278 -14.37 15.47 26.10
C THR A 278 -13.79 14.41 27.03
N PRO A 279 -13.78 14.63 28.37
CA PRO A 279 -13.16 13.72 29.34
C PRO A 279 -13.94 12.41 29.62
N SER A 280 -14.81 11.97 28.74
CA SER A 280 -15.80 10.92 29.00
C SER A 280 -15.35 9.49 28.68
N GLU A 281 -14.18 9.27 28.10
CA GLU A 281 -13.60 7.95 27.94
C GLU A 281 -12.32 7.83 28.77
N LEU A 282 -12.23 6.77 29.58
CA LEU A 282 -10.98 6.35 30.17
C LEU A 282 -9.99 6.09 29.02
N GLN A 283 -9.00 6.97 28.89
CA GLN A 283 -7.85 6.73 28.03
C GLN A 283 -7.07 5.55 28.60
N VAL A 284 -7.31 4.35 28.08
CA VAL A 284 -6.63 3.14 28.52
C VAL A 284 -5.19 3.13 28.01
N VAL A 285 -4.93 3.89 26.94
CA VAL A 285 -3.63 3.93 26.26
C VAL A 285 -3.39 5.31 25.69
N ASP A 286 -2.28 5.94 26.08
CA ASP A 286 -1.85 7.22 25.50
C ASP A 286 -0.91 7.03 24.32
N ARG A 287 -0.03 6.04 24.41
CA ARG A 287 0.96 5.72 23.39
C ARG A 287 1.32 4.25 23.41
N ILE A 288 1.32 3.60 22.23
CA ILE A 288 1.84 2.25 22.03
C ILE A 288 2.99 2.28 21.03
N VAL A 289 4.03 1.54 21.34
CA VAL A 289 5.16 1.32 20.43
C VAL A 289 5.25 -0.18 20.12
N PHE A 290 5.27 -0.51 18.83
CA PHE A 290 5.63 -1.84 18.35
C PHE A 290 7.07 -1.81 17.86
N SER A 291 7.92 -2.57 18.52
CA SER A 291 9.33 -2.75 18.17
C SER A 291 9.80 -4.13 18.60
N ASP A 292 10.68 -4.74 17.81
CA ASP A 292 11.25 -6.06 18.08
C ASP A 292 10.17 -7.16 18.29
N GLY A 293 9.07 -7.09 17.52
CA GLY A 293 7.97 -8.05 17.58
C GLY A 293 7.09 -7.93 18.84
N LYS A 294 7.20 -6.85 19.62
CA LYS A 294 6.45 -6.65 20.86
C LYS A 294 5.81 -5.27 20.94
N TYR A 295 4.61 -5.24 21.51
CA TYR A 295 3.91 -3.99 21.85
C TYR A 295 4.28 -3.56 23.27
N LYS A 296 4.58 -2.28 23.43
CA LYS A 296 4.87 -1.65 24.72
C LYS A 296 3.97 -0.43 24.90
N ASN A 297 3.30 -0.33 26.05
CA ASN A 297 2.62 0.88 26.47
C ASN A 297 3.68 1.84 27.07
N CYS A 298 3.75 3.08 26.62
CA CYS A 298 4.78 4.05 27.02
C CYS A 298 4.14 5.34 27.52
#